data_17a5658dfcb328315f152e2b95b6de98
#
_entry.id   17a5658dfcb328315f152e2b95b6de98
#
_cell.length_a   1.000
_cell.length_b   1.000
_cell.length_c   1.000
_cell.angle_alpha   90.00
_cell.angle_beta   90.00
_cell.angle_gamma   90.00
#
_symmetry.space_group_name_H-M   'P 1'
#
loop_
_entity.id
_entity.type
_entity.pdbx_description
1 polymer ?
#
loop_
_entity_poly.entity_id
_entity_poly.type
_entity_poly.pdbx_seq_one_letter_code
_entity_poly.pdbx_strand_id
1 'polypeptide(L)'
;MTDKKFESFKKGPWTVIDSRTVYENPWITVREDKVIRPDNREGIFGVVEMKPGVSVLPLDDEGNVYLTQEFHYAVGRETIEAISGGIDQGEDKLDAARRELKEEAGIVANEWIDLGVIDPFTTVVSSPSHIFLARGLEFSEPDPDGTEIIRIVKTSLHEAVEWVMEGKITHGATTTLILKAKHYIDLREARGGVRNLA
;
A
#
# COMPACT_ATOMS: atom_id res chain seq x y z
N MET A 1 25.33 12.44 -32.08
CA MET A 1 24.68 12.19 -30.78
C MET A 1 25.83 12.04 -29.79
N THR A 2 26.02 12.98 -28.88
CA THR A 2 27.08 12.90 -27.87
C THR A 2 26.65 11.83 -26.84
N ASP A 3 27.36 10.70 -26.80
CA ASP A 3 27.23 9.70 -25.74
C ASP A 3 27.44 10.40 -24.39
N LYS A 4 26.33 10.69 -23.70
CA LYS A 4 26.41 11.14 -22.31
C LYS A 4 27.00 9.98 -21.49
N LYS A 5 28.26 10.07 -21.12
CA LYS A 5 28.93 9.08 -20.29
C LYS A 5 28.16 8.99 -18.97
N PHE A 6 27.75 7.78 -18.58
CA PHE A 6 27.09 7.56 -17.29
C PHE A 6 28.02 8.00 -16.15
N GLU A 7 27.55 8.87 -15.28
CA GLU A 7 28.31 9.31 -14.11
C GLU A 7 28.01 8.36 -12.94
N SER A 8 29.05 7.68 -12.47
CA SER A 8 28.91 6.73 -11.36
C SER A 8 28.59 7.45 -10.06
N PHE A 9 27.73 6.86 -9.22
CA PHE A 9 27.35 7.42 -7.93
C PHE A 9 27.26 6.35 -6.83
N LYS A 10 27.33 6.81 -5.57
CA LYS A 10 27.14 5.96 -4.39
C LYS A 10 25.66 5.80 -4.08
N LYS A 11 25.25 4.55 -3.78
CA LYS A 11 23.95 4.18 -3.25
C LYS A 11 24.15 3.33 -1.99
N GLY A 12 24.23 3.97 -0.83
CA GLY A 12 24.68 3.32 0.39
C GLY A 12 26.09 2.72 0.25
N PRO A 13 26.30 1.43 0.55
CA PRO A 13 27.60 0.77 0.41
C PRO A 13 27.93 0.36 -1.03
N TRP A 14 27.01 0.54 -1.98
CA TRP A 14 27.16 0.19 -3.40
C TRP A 14 27.64 1.37 -4.22
N THR A 15 28.31 1.10 -5.34
CA THR A 15 28.59 2.12 -6.37
C THR A 15 27.90 1.71 -7.66
N VAL A 16 26.95 2.51 -8.13
CA VAL A 16 26.33 2.31 -9.45
C VAL A 16 27.26 2.86 -10.52
N ILE A 17 27.67 2.01 -11.47
CA ILE A 17 28.61 2.36 -12.54
C ILE A 17 27.96 2.42 -13.92
N ASP A 18 26.76 1.85 -14.06
CA ASP A 18 25.92 1.92 -15.26
C ASP A 18 24.48 1.56 -14.88
N SER A 19 23.50 2.05 -15.62
CA SER A 19 22.08 1.75 -15.37
C SER A 19 21.32 1.78 -16.68
N ARG A 20 20.45 0.80 -16.89
CA ARG A 20 19.58 0.73 -18.07
C ARG A 20 18.19 0.20 -17.73
N THR A 21 17.17 0.73 -18.38
CA THR A 21 15.84 0.14 -18.41
C THR A 21 15.88 -1.11 -19.29
N VAL A 22 15.42 -2.25 -18.76
CA VAL A 22 15.38 -3.53 -19.48
C VAL A 22 13.96 -3.95 -19.85
N TYR A 23 12.95 -3.40 -19.15
CA TYR A 23 11.54 -3.57 -19.50
C TYR A 23 10.74 -2.38 -18.96
N GLU A 24 9.74 -1.94 -19.71
CA GLU A 24 8.85 -0.84 -19.31
C GLU A 24 7.45 -1.04 -19.89
N ASN A 25 6.44 -0.72 -19.09
CA ASN A 25 5.04 -0.60 -19.50
C ASN A 25 4.37 0.50 -18.64
N PRO A 26 3.06 0.82 -18.82
CA PRO A 26 2.41 1.89 -18.06
C PRO A 26 2.43 1.73 -16.53
N TRP A 27 2.66 0.53 -16.00
CA TRP A 27 2.57 0.21 -14.56
C TRP A 27 3.92 -0.04 -13.89
N ILE A 28 4.90 -0.58 -14.64
CA ILE A 28 6.19 -0.95 -14.08
C ILE A 28 7.35 -0.55 -14.99
N THR A 29 8.46 -0.19 -14.37
CA THR A 29 9.77 -0.08 -15.02
C THR A 29 10.73 -1.04 -14.37
N VAL A 30 11.39 -1.88 -15.15
CA VAL A 30 12.45 -2.77 -14.66
C VAL A 30 13.79 -2.22 -15.10
N ARG A 31 14.64 -1.92 -14.13
CA ARG A 31 15.97 -1.35 -14.32
C ARG A 31 17.03 -2.37 -13.88
N GLU A 32 18.12 -2.47 -14.66
CA GLU A 32 19.33 -3.20 -14.30
C GLU A 32 20.46 -2.21 -14.07
N ASP A 33 21.02 -2.23 -12.86
CA ASP A 33 22.18 -1.45 -12.47
C ASP A 33 23.43 -2.35 -12.49
N LYS A 34 24.50 -1.93 -13.18
CA LYS A 34 25.84 -2.48 -12.95
C LYS A 34 26.44 -1.80 -11.73
N VAL A 35 26.95 -2.57 -10.82
CA VAL A 35 27.39 -2.07 -9.53
C VAL A 35 28.75 -2.60 -9.11
N ILE A 36 29.47 -1.82 -8.32
CA ILE A 36 30.54 -2.32 -7.46
C ILE A 36 29.92 -2.60 -6.10
N ARG A 37 30.02 -3.84 -5.68
CA ARG A 37 29.49 -4.36 -4.42
C ARG A 37 30.30 -3.88 -3.22
N PRO A 38 29.78 -4.04 -1.97
CA PRO A 38 30.55 -3.69 -0.77
C PRO A 38 31.87 -4.47 -0.60
N ASP A 39 31.97 -5.67 -1.22
CA ASP A 39 33.20 -6.47 -1.25
C ASP A 39 34.16 -6.09 -2.38
N ASN A 40 33.95 -4.96 -3.05
CA ASN A 40 34.69 -4.42 -4.20
C ASN A 40 34.62 -5.27 -5.48
N ARG A 41 33.71 -6.24 -5.58
CA ARG A 41 33.49 -7.02 -6.79
C ARG A 41 32.41 -6.38 -7.66
N GLU A 42 32.52 -6.58 -8.96
CA GLU A 42 31.44 -6.21 -9.89
C GLU A 42 30.22 -7.11 -9.70
N GLY A 43 29.06 -6.56 -10.02
CA GLY A 43 27.78 -7.27 -9.97
C GLY A 43 26.69 -6.51 -10.71
N ILE A 44 25.52 -7.10 -10.72
CA ILE A 44 24.28 -6.47 -11.23
C ILE A 44 23.24 -6.42 -10.12
N PHE A 45 22.34 -5.43 -10.20
CA PHE A 45 21.20 -5.29 -9.30
C PHE A 45 19.96 -4.95 -10.14
N GLY A 46 18.93 -5.82 -10.08
CA GLY A 46 17.63 -5.58 -10.71
C GLY A 46 16.71 -4.81 -9.77
N VAL A 47 16.06 -3.78 -10.28
CA VAL A 47 15.06 -2.99 -9.54
C VAL A 47 13.77 -2.94 -10.35
N VAL A 48 12.65 -3.26 -9.71
CA VAL A 48 11.31 -3.02 -10.24
C VAL A 48 10.76 -1.76 -9.60
N GLU A 49 10.50 -0.74 -10.41
CA GLU A 49 9.91 0.51 -9.97
C GLU A 49 8.44 0.52 -10.35
N MET A 50 7.57 0.79 -9.37
CA MET A 50 6.12 0.92 -9.54
C MET A 50 5.66 2.25 -8.95
N LYS A 51 4.48 2.74 -9.34
CA LYS A 51 3.87 3.91 -8.69
C LYS A 51 3.81 3.69 -7.18
N PRO A 52 4.09 4.72 -6.36
CA PRO A 52 3.69 4.70 -4.95
C PRO A 52 2.19 4.44 -4.84
N GLY A 53 1.77 3.79 -3.78
CA GLY A 53 0.36 3.47 -3.57
C GLY A 53 -0.17 3.98 -2.24
N VAL A 54 -1.48 3.86 -2.10
CA VAL A 54 -2.22 4.04 -0.85
C VAL A 54 -3.01 2.78 -0.53
N SER A 55 -3.22 2.51 0.76
CA SER A 55 -4.18 1.51 1.22
C SER A 55 -4.99 2.10 2.37
N VAL A 56 -6.30 1.97 2.30
CA VAL A 56 -7.26 2.58 3.23
C VAL A 56 -8.08 1.50 3.90
N LEU A 57 -8.19 1.58 5.23
CA LEU A 57 -9.11 0.76 6.01
C LEU A 57 -10.23 1.63 6.56
N PRO A 58 -11.43 1.63 5.97
CA PRO A 58 -12.58 2.30 6.55
C PRO A 58 -13.08 1.52 7.76
N LEU A 59 -13.33 2.23 8.87
CA LEU A 59 -13.84 1.69 10.12
C LEU A 59 -15.06 2.49 10.57
N ASP A 60 -16.21 1.84 10.67
CA ASP A 60 -17.46 2.45 11.16
C ASP A 60 -17.51 2.51 12.70
N ASP A 61 -18.51 3.21 13.23
CA ASP A 61 -18.67 3.40 14.67
C ASP A 61 -19.14 2.10 15.39
N GLU A 62 -19.57 1.08 14.63
CA GLU A 62 -19.95 -0.24 15.14
C GLU A 62 -18.74 -1.18 15.21
N GLY A 63 -17.55 -0.73 14.74
CA GLY A 63 -16.32 -1.52 14.73
C GLY A 63 -16.17 -2.43 13.53
N ASN A 64 -16.96 -2.22 12.46
CA ASN A 64 -16.79 -2.96 11.22
C ASN A 64 -15.84 -2.23 10.26
N VAL A 65 -15.12 -3.02 9.49
CA VAL A 65 -14.24 -2.58 8.41
C VAL A 65 -14.82 -3.00 7.06
N TYR A 66 -14.46 -2.22 6.03
CA TYR A 66 -14.87 -2.46 4.66
C TYR A 66 -13.64 -2.78 3.84
N LEU A 67 -13.65 -3.95 3.22
CA LEU A 67 -12.56 -4.50 2.42
C LEU A 67 -13.09 -4.74 1.00
N THR A 68 -12.19 -4.88 0.05
CA THR A 68 -12.48 -5.31 -1.31
C THR A 68 -12.18 -6.79 -1.48
N GLN A 69 -12.94 -7.48 -2.34
CA GLN A 69 -12.59 -8.80 -2.85
C GLN A 69 -12.59 -8.74 -4.36
N GLU A 70 -11.46 -9.09 -4.95
CA GLU A 70 -11.20 -8.98 -6.37
C GLU A 70 -10.25 -10.08 -6.84
N PHE A 71 -10.33 -10.44 -8.15
CA PHE A 71 -9.39 -11.37 -8.77
C PHE A 71 -8.10 -10.66 -9.19
N HIS A 72 -6.98 -11.05 -8.60
CA HIS A 72 -5.68 -10.52 -8.96
C HIS A 72 -4.93 -11.46 -9.92
N TYR A 73 -4.71 -10.97 -11.15
CA TYR A 73 -4.09 -11.75 -12.23
C TYR A 73 -2.74 -12.34 -11.84
N ALA A 74 -1.88 -11.58 -11.16
CA ALA A 74 -0.52 -12.01 -10.82
C ALA A 74 -0.49 -13.19 -9.83
N VAL A 75 -1.45 -13.26 -8.91
CA VAL A 75 -1.56 -14.36 -7.92
C VAL A 75 -2.56 -15.44 -8.35
N GLY A 76 -3.34 -15.20 -9.41
CA GLY A 76 -4.23 -16.19 -10.05
C GLY A 76 -5.44 -16.59 -9.21
N ARG A 77 -5.88 -15.72 -8.28
CA ARG A 77 -7.03 -15.98 -7.40
C ARG A 77 -7.66 -14.70 -6.89
N GLU A 78 -8.86 -14.81 -6.35
CA GLU A 78 -9.44 -13.72 -5.55
C GLU A 78 -8.66 -13.54 -4.25
N THR A 79 -8.46 -12.28 -3.86
CA THR A 79 -7.91 -11.88 -2.56
C THR A 79 -8.85 -10.90 -1.88
N ILE A 80 -8.73 -10.82 -0.54
CA ILE A 80 -9.43 -9.82 0.27
C ILE A 80 -8.39 -8.79 0.69
N GLU A 81 -8.66 -7.52 0.35
CA GLU A 81 -7.68 -6.43 0.53
C GLU A 81 -8.35 -5.18 1.11
N ALA A 82 -7.54 -4.30 1.68
CA ALA A 82 -7.96 -2.93 1.97
C ALA A 82 -8.14 -2.18 0.64
N ILE A 83 -8.99 -1.16 0.62
CA ILE A 83 -9.17 -0.29 -0.55
C ILE A 83 -7.81 0.31 -0.91
N SER A 84 -7.35 0.11 -2.15
CA SER A 84 -5.96 0.40 -2.52
C SER A 84 -5.82 0.87 -3.95
N GLY A 85 -5.01 1.89 -4.18
CA GLY A 85 -4.70 2.34 -5.53
C GLY A 85 -3.39 3.09 -5.65
N GLY A 86 -3.09 3.52 -6.86
CA GLY A 86 -1.86 4.25 -7.18
C GLY A 86 -1.99 5.75 -6.89
N ILE A 87 -0.89 6.37 -6.46
CA ILE A 87 -0.79 7.83 -6.36
C ILE A 87 -0.39 8.36 -7.74
N ASP A 88 -1.18 9.26 -8.30
CA ASP A 88 -0.88 9.87 -9.59
C ASP A 88 0.23 10.92 -9.48
N GLN A 89 0.83 11.26 -10.63
CA GLN A 89 1.92 12.21 -10.66
C GLN A 89 1.48 13.60 -10.17
N GLY A 90 2.06 14.02 -9.03
CA GLY A 90 1.74 15.31 -8.40
C GLY A 90 0.53 15.28 -7.47
N GLU A 91 -0.12 14.12 -7.30
CA GLU A 91 -1.21 13.93 -6.36
C GLU A 91 -0.68 13.80 -4.92
N ASP A 92 -1.38 14.40 -3.94
CA ASP A 92 -1.08 14.17 -2.53
C ASP A 92 -1.59 12.79 -2.11
N LYS A 93 -0.84 12.10 -1.24
CA LYS A 93 -1.17 10.75 -0.76
C LYS A 93 -2.55 10.65 -0.08
N LEU A 94 -2.97 11.69 0.63
CA LEU A 94 -4.28 11.69 1.28
C LEU A 94 -5.41 11.93 0.26
N ASP A 95 -5.15 12.73 -0.77
CA ASP A 95 -6.12 12.96 -1.84
C ASP A 95 -6.29 11.70 -2.69
N ALA A 96 -5.21 10.96 -2.99
CA ALA A 96 -5.28 9.64 -3.59
C ALA A 96 -6.10 8.67 -2.72
N ALA A 97 -5.86 8.63 -1.41
CA ALA A 97 -6.60 7.78 -0.49
C ALA A 97 -8.11 8.10 -0.45
N ARG A 98 -8.48 9.38 -0.54
CA ARG A 98 -9.88 9.82 -0.62
C ARG A 98 -10.54 9.44 -1.93
N ARG A 99 -9.81 9.59 -3.04
CA ARG A 99 -10.27 9.23 -4.38
C ARG A 99 -10.56 7.74 -4.47
N GLU A 100 -9.59 6.90 -4.13
CA GLU A 100 -9.71 5.43 -4.18
C GLU A 100 -10.85 4.93 -3.27
N LEU A 101 -10.95 5.46 -2.05
CA LEU A 101 -12.02 5.09 -1.11
C LEU A 101 -13.41 5.37 -1.69
N LYS A 102 -13.56 6.50 -2.40
CA LYS A 102 -14.82 6.88 -3.02
C LYS A 102 -15.10 6.07 -4.29
N GLU A 103 -14.10 5.87 -5.15
CA GLU A 103 -14.24 5.16 -6.42
C GLU A 103 -14.57 3.70 -6.21
N GLU A 104 -13.78 2.95 -5.42
CA GLU A 104 -13.96 1.52 -5.22
C GLU A 104 -15.11 1.16 -4.28
N ALA A 105 -15.31 1.94 -3.22
CA ALA A 105 -16.26 1.58 -2.16
C ALA A 105 -17.47 2.52 -2.01
N GLY A 106 -17.51 3.64 -2.71
CA GLY A 106 -18.54 4.66 -2.51
C GLY A 106 -18.52 5.27 -1.11
N ILE A 107 -17.38 5.28 -0.44
CA ILE A 107 -17.24 5.76 0.94
C ILE A 107 -16.50 7.09 0.95
N VAL A 108 -17.03 8.03 1.74
CA VAL A 108 -16.34 9.27 2.12
C VAL A 108 -16.09 9.22 3.64
N ALA A 109 -14.93 9.70 4.07
CA ALA A 109 -14.56 9.69 5.48
C ALA A 109 -14.19 11.10 5.97
N ASN A 110 -14.58 11.42 7.21
CA ASN A 110 -14.35 12.73 7.83
C ASN A 110 -13.10 12.77 8.72
N GLU A 111 -12.64 11.63 9.22
CA GLU A 111 -11.43 11.49 10.04
C GLU A 111 -10.42 10.55 9.36
N TRP A 112 -9.17 11.01 9.26
CA TRP A 112 -8.08 10.28 8.63
C TRP A 112 -6.90 10.15 9.57
N ILE A 113 -6.46 8.92 9.80
CA ILE A 113 -5.31 8.60 10.63
C ILE A 113 -4.22 7.99 9.73
N ASP A 114 -3.11 8.72 9.57
CA ASP A 114 -1.92 8.23 8.88
C ASP A 114 -1.23 7.18 9.77
N LEU A 115 -1.21 5.94 9.33
CA LEU A 115 -0.54 4.83 10.01
C LEU A 115 0.86 4.55 9.46
N GLY A 116 1.34 5.44 8.57
CA GLY A 116 2.70 5.44 8.05
C GLY A 116 2.81 4.85 6.65
N VAL A 117 4.02 4.44 6.32
CA VAL A 117 4.37 3.85 5.02
C VAL A 117 4.94 2.45 5.22
N ILE A 118 4.74 1.61 4.23
CA ILE A 118 5.34 0.28 4.13
C ILE A 118 6.05 0.13 2.79
N ASP A 119 7.09 -0.65 2.77
CA ASP A 119 7.77 -1.12 1.57
C ASP A 119 7.43 -2.60 1.38
N PRO A 120 6.57 -2.97 0.43
CA PRO A 120 6.04 -4.33 0.32
C PRO A 120 7.13 -5.38 0.09
N PHE A 121 8.21 -5.01 -0.61
CA PHE A 121 9.29 -5.92 -0.94
C PHE A 121 10.64 -5.19 -1.10
N THR A 122 11.36 -4.97 -0.02
CA THR A 122 12.56 -4.12 0.07
C THR A 122 13.77 -4.60 -0.73
N THR A 123 13.79 -5.86 -1.20
CA THR A 123 14.97 -6.43 -1.86
C THR A 123 15.10 -5.94 -3.30
N VAL A 124 14.02 -5.90 -4.06
CA VAL A 124 14.07 -5.63 -5.51
C VAL A 124 12.97 -4.69 -6.01
N VAL A 125 11.95 -4.37 -5.19
CA VAL A 125 10.82 -3.52 -5.58
C VAL A 125 10.91 -2.17 -4.89
N SER A 126 10.73 -1.10 -5.67
CA SER A 126 10.50 0.27 -5.18
C SER A 126 9.05 0.63 -5.46
N SER A 127 8.19 0.47 -4.45
CA SER A 127 6.76 0.75 -4.51
C SER A 127 6.23 1.02 -3.10
N PRO A 128 6.55 2.17 -2.49
CA PRO A 128 6.07 2.49 -1.16
C PRO A 128 4.53 2.59 -1.15
N SER A 129 3.88 2.04 -0.13
CA SER A 129 2.44 2.15 0.09
C SER A 129 2.16 2.90 1.38
N HIS A 130 1.44 4.01 1.30
CA HIS A 130 0.97 4.79 2.45
C HIS A 130 -0.33 4.19 2.96
N ILE A 131 -0.43 3.98 4.28
CA ILE A 131 -1.56 3.28 4.88
C ILE A 131 -2.35 4.19 5.81
N PHE A 132 -3.68 4.20 5.64
CA PHE A 132 -4.59 5.08 6.36
C PHE A 132 -5.73 4.29 7.01
N LEU A 133 -6.09 4.68 8.24
CA LEU A 133 -7.37 4.33 8.85
C LEU A 133 -8.34 5.50 8.63
N ALA A 134 -9.51 5.23 8.06
CA ALA A 134 -10.55 6.21 7.77
C ALA A 134 -11.76 5.99 8.67
N ARG A 135 -12.32 7.06 9.28
CA ARG A 135 -13.45 7.03 10.20
C ARG A 135 -14.46 8.13 9.90
N GLY A 136 -15.64 8.09 10.56
CA GLY A 136 -16.71 9.03 10.27
C GLY A 136 -17.20 8.85 8.85
N LEU A 137 -17.67 7.63 8.55
CA LEU A 137 -17.98 7.18 7.19
C LEU A 137 -19.36 7.67 6.74
N GLU A 138 -19.41 8.15 5.51
CA GLU A 138 -20.61 8.43 4.75
C GLU A 138 -20.61 7.57 3.48
N PHE A 139 -21.76 7.01 3.12
CA PHE A 139 -21.89 6.05 2.01
C PHE A 139 -22.60 6.68 0.82
N SER A 140 -22.10 6.39 -0.36
CA SER A 140 -22.67 6.76 -1.67
C SER A 140 -22.54 5.58 -2.64
N GLU A 141 -23.01 5.75 -3.87
CA GLU A 141 -22.76 4.74 -4.91
C GLU A 141 -21.26 4.76 -5.30
N PRO A 142 -20.61 3.59 -5.42
CA PRO A 142 -19.26 3.48 -5.94
C PRO A 142 -19.22 3.79 -7.46
N ASP A 143 -18.07 4.23 -7.94
CA ASP A 143 -17.82 4.50 -9.36
C ASP A 143 -16.43 3.93 -9.76
N PRO A 144 -16.28 2.58 -9.70
CA PRO A 144 -15.01 1.92 -9.98
C PRO A 144 -14.65 2.02 -11.45
N ASP A 145 -13.36 1.92 -11.76
CA ASP A 145 -12.90 1.88 -13.14
C ASP A 145 -13.50 0.68 -13.87
N GLY A 146 -13.97 0.85 -15.10
CA GLY A 146 -14.81 -0.13 -15.80
C GLY A 146 -14.17 -1.51 -16.08
N THR A 147 -12.91 -1.71 -15.71
CA THR A 147 -12.20 -3.00 -15.77
C THR A 147 -12.15 -3.75 -14.44
N GLU A 148 -12.58 -3.11 -13.34
CA GLU A 148 -12.52 -3.66 -12.00
C GLU A 148 -13.85 -4.31 -11.60
N ILE A 149 -13.78 -5.57 -11.20
CA ILE A 149 -14.93 -6.31 -10.65
C ILE A 149 -14.71 -6.47 -9.15
N ILE A 150 -15.05 -5.41 -8.42
CA ILE A 150 -14.83 -5.32 -6.98
C ILE A 150 -16.12 -5.71 -6.24
N ARG A 151 -15.98 -6.49 -5.18
CA ARG A 151 -17.03 -6.78 -4.22
C ARG A 151 -16.62 -6.27 -2.84
N ILE A 152 -17.47 -5.45 -2.22
CA ILE A 152 -17.25 -4.99 -0.86
C ILE A 152 -17.56 -6.10 0.14
N VAL A 153 -16.63 -6.32 1.07
CA VAL A 153 -16.73 -7.26 2.17
C VAL A 153 -16.73 -6.48 3.49
N LYS A 154 -17.91 -6.42 4.15
CA LYS A 154 -18.03 -5.85 5.49
C LYS A 154 -17.79 -6.96 6.53
N THR A 155 -16.90 -6.69 7.50
CA THR A 155 -16.65 -7.59 8.64
C THR A 155 -16.22 -6.77 9.86
N SER A 156 -16.23 -7.36 11.06
CA SER A 156 -15.67 -6.67 12.22
C SER A 156 -14.14 -6.55 12.13
N LEU A 157 -13.56 -5.51 12.73
CA LEU A 157 -12.09 -5.37 12.81
C LEU A 157 -11.47 -6.59 13.51
N HIS A 158 -12.16 -7.16 14.50
CA HIS A 158 -11.70 -8.38 15.19
C HIS A 158 -11.62 -9.57 14.23
N GLU A 159 -12.67 -9.83 13.46
CA GLU A 159 -12.69 -10.92 12.48
C GLU A 159 -11.68 -10.70 11.34
N ALA A 160 -11.47 -9.45 10.92
CA ALA A 160 -10.43 -9.13 9.94
C ALA A 160 -9.02 -9.48 10.46
N VAL A 161 -8.75 -9.29 11.76
CA VAL A 161 -7.50 -9.75 12.40
C VAL A 161 -7.41 -11.28 12.38
N GLU A 162 -8.50 -12.00 12.70
CA GLU A 162 -8.50 -13.47 12.61
C GLU A 162 -8.21 -13.94 11.17
N TRP A 163 -8.81 -13.32 10.17
CA TRP A 163 -8.53 -13.64 8.76
C TRP A 163 -7.07 -13.40 8.35
N VAL A 164 -6.40 -12.41 8.95
CA VAL A 164 -4.96 -12.21 8.78
C VAL A 164 -4.19 -13.35 9.42
N MET A 165 -4.53 -13.72 10.66
CA MET A 165 -3.81 -14.77 11.42
C MET A 165 -4.00 -16.16 10.80
N GLU A 166 -5.14 -16.43 10.19
CA GLU A 166 -5.46 -17.68 9.48
C GLU A 166 -4.88 -17.73 8.06
N GLY A 167 -4.33 -16.62 7.54
CA GLY A 167 -3.82 -16.54 6.18
C GLY A 167 -4.90 -16.44 5.10
N LYS A 168 -6.12 -16.08 5.46
CA LYS A 168 -7.21 -15.75 4.51
C LYS A 168 -6.94 -14.41 3.84
N ILE A 169 -6.42 -13.41 4.58
CA ILE A 169 -5.90 -12.16 4.06
C ILE A 169 -4.39 -12.30 3.95
N THR A 170 -3.85 -12.20 2.73
CA THR A 170 -2.42 -12.42 2.44
C THR A 170 -1.72 -11.22 1.82
N HIS A 171 -2.44 -10.18 1.42
CA HIS A 171 -1.85 -8.95 0.89
C HIS A 171 -1.08 -8.19 1.98
N GLY A 172 0.20 -7.93 1.76
CA GLY A 172 1.10 -7.40 2.79
C GLY A 172 0.69 -6.04 3.34
N ALA A 173 0.23 -5.12 2.47
CA ALA A 173 -0.25 -3.81 2.87
C ALA A 173 -1.50 -3.93 3.75
N THR A 174 -2.49 -4.72 3.34
CA THR A 174 -3.72 -4.97 4.07
C THR A 174 -3.47 -5.61 5.44
N THR A 175 -2.63 -6.65 5.47
CA THR A 175 -2.22 -7.32 6.71
C THR A 175 -1.62 -6.33 7.70
N THR A 176 -0.67 -5.54 7.25
CA THR A 176 0.00 -4.53 8.08
C THR A 176 -0.98 -3.47 8.56
N LEU A 177 -1.85 -2.99 7.67
CA LEU A 177 -2.84 -1.94 7.97
C LEU A 177 -3.86 -2.42 9.02
N ILE A 178 -4.43 -3.62 8.87
CA ILE A 178 -5.39 -4.20 9.83
C ILE A 178 -4.76 -4.32 11.22
N LEU A 179 -3.55 -4.88 11.31
CA LEU A 179 -2.87 -5.07 12.60
C LEU A 179 -2.49 -3.74 13.26
N LYS A 180 -2.02 -2.75 12.49
CA LYS A 180 -1.72 -1.40 13.01
C LYS A 180 -2.99 -0.66 13.42
N ALA A 181 -4.07 -0.77 12.66
CA ALA A 181 -5.36 -0.18 13.01
C ALA A 181 -5.91 -0.77 14.32
N LYS A 182 -5.89 -2.11 14.45
CA LYS A 182 -6.31 -2.78 15.70
C LYS A 182 -5.49 -2.27 16.89
N HIS A 183 -4.18 -2.26 16.78
CA HIS A 183 -3.31 -1.77 17.85
C HIS A 183 -3.56 -0.30 18.20
N TYR A 184 -3.78 0.54 17.18
CA TYR A 184 -4.10 1.96 17.39
C TYR A 184 -5.41 2.14 18.16
N ILE A 185 -6.46 1.38 17.84
CA ILE A 185 -7.76 1.43 18.53
C ILE A 185 -7.61 0.96 19.98
N ASP A 186 -6.93 -0.18 20.22
CA ASP A 186 -6.72 -0.72 21.57
C ASP A 186 -5.99 0.26 22.49
N LEU A 187 -4.98 0.95 21.96
CA LEU A 187 -4.25 1.97 22.73
C LEU A 187 -5.14 3.17 23.09
N ARG A 188 -6.08 3.56 22.24
CA ARG A 188 -7.01 4.65 22.54
C ARG A 188 -8.04 4.24 23.59
N GLU A 189 -8.59 3.05 23.49
CA GLU A 189 -9.53 2.50 24.49
C GLU A 189 -8.88 2.39 25.86
N ALA A 190 -7.66 1.86 25.93
CA ALA A 190 -6.90 1.77 27.18
C ALA A 190 -6.64 3.14 27.82
N ARG A 191 -6.36 4.17 27.02
CA ARG A 191 -6.16 5.55 27.51
C ARG A 191 -7.45 6.27 27.89
N GLY A 192 -8.56 5.98 27.20
CA GLY A 192 -9.89 6.49 27.49
C GLY A 192 -10.48 5.91 28.77
N GLY A 193 -10.25 4.64 29.04
CA GLY A 193 -10.68 3.94 30.25
C GLY A 193 -10.02 4.46 31.54
N VAL A 194 -8.79 5.00 31.43
CA VAL A 194 -8.07 5.61 32.59
C VAL A 194 -8.63 6.99 32.99
N ARG A 195 -9.28 7.71 32.08
CA ARG A 195 -9.87 9.04 32.37
C ARG A 195 -11.19 9.00 33.13
N ASN A 196 -11.86 7.84 33.18
CA ASN A 196 -13.15 7.67 33.89
C ASN A 196 -12.99 7.14 35.32
N LEU A 197 -11.77 7.01 35.83
CA LEU A 197 -11.47 6.52 37.19
C LEU A 197 -10.82 7.60 38.08
N ALA A 198 -10.90 8.87 37.70
CA ALA A 198 -10.38 10.00 38.49
C ALA A 198 -11.50 10.95 38.87
#